data_1dc0d9db043d7b9c85514c9a2f7614d8
#
_entry.id   1dc0d9db043d7b9c85514c9a2f7614d8
#
_cell.length_a   1.000
_cell.length_b   1.000
_cell.length_c   1.000
_cell.angle_alpha   90.00
_cell.angle_beta   90.00
_cell.angle_gamma   90.00
#
_symmetry.space_group_name_H-M   'P 1'
#
loop_
_entity.id
_entity.type
_entity.pdbx_description
1 polymer ?
#
loop_
_entity_poly.entity_id
_entity_poly.type
_entity_poly.pdbx_seq_one_letter_code
_entity_poly.pdbx_strand_id
1 'polypeptide(L)'
;MKTIMLLALCLCGLLSCPGFVLAFDDGHPEVTVLVQNAGAVCIGRVTHIEDLGPAQVNLGYTAGGTNRPAPVDARSMVAEVAVQGVLKGKISPKSITVAFYKNVSLASKPFNPEPFTELAAGETDILFLKTTDDAMNFTLSQPSSYGKSKITIGDAKIGPIPAAATPLRAVLLALVEALASGSKPVKLECLDRIGSTGYLLYAKAGVWVDTGAVNRRTALGEALMADNPSSSLEAFIRARILPAVLKLTTNSDADLRDQAISAAGRLQDVGVIPALAKIADRQYKPGFVSMTSAILSQYRNPEATRALVGVLGDTNPNVRSQAAESLRESADPVAVPFLLEHLDDPDTDARYYIVTALYTATNTPEYPGTVLFHDDGDKYVTCWKKWATEHQEKVDFLRAQFLAPLPTKAAH
;
A
#
# COMPACT_ATOMS: atom_id res chain seq x y z
N MET A 1 10.39 -38.93 -25.83
CA MET A 1 11.07 -37.62 -25.69
C MET A 1 10.29 -36.42 -26.29
N LYS A 2 9.07 -36.56 -26.81
CA LYS A 2 8.28 -35.41 -27.37
C LYS A 2 7.20 -34.87 -26.42
N THR A 3 6.93 -35.56 -25.31
CA THR A 3 5.83 -35.18 -24.40
C THR A 3 6.28 -34.29 -23.23
N ILE A 4 7.59 -34.18 -22.96
CA ILE A 4 8.14 -33.34 -21.89
C ILE A 4 8.41 -31.89 -22.36
N MET A 5 8.53 -31.66 -23.67
CA MET A 5 8.75 -30.33 -24.24
C MET A 5 7.47 -29.46 -24.33
N LEU A 6 6.29 -30.08 -24.25
CA LEU A 6 5.02 -29.32 -24.28
C LEU A 6 4.58 -28.76 -22.91
N LEU A 7 5.08 -29.33 -21.82
CA LEU A 7 4.77 -28.82 -20.47
C LEU A 7 5.63 -27.60 -20.07
N ALA A 8 6.81 -27.46 -20.66
CA ALA A 8 7.70 -26.32 -20.38
C ALA A 8 7.24 -25.03 -21.10
N LEU A 9 6.53 -25.15 -22.23
CA LEU A 9 5.98 -24.00 -22.99
C LEU A 9 4.67 -23.47 -22.41
N CYS A 10 3.93 -24.24 -21.62
CA CYS A 10 2.74 -23.78 -20.91
C CYS A 10 3.04 -23.00 -19.62
N LEU A 11 4.21 -23.17 -19.02
CA LEU A 11 4.61 -22.44 -17.80
C LEU A 11 5.19 -21.05 -18.09
N CYS A 12 5.74 -20.82 -19.29
CA CYS A 12 6.21 -19.50 -19.71
C CYS A 12 5.08 -18.59 -20.21
N GLY A 13 3.94 -19.14 -20.63
CA GLY A 13 2.79 -18.37 -21.12
C GLY A 13 1.88 -17.80 -20.02
N LEU A 14 2.05 -18.21 -18.76
CA LEU A 14 1.25 -17.73 -17.61
C LEU A 14 1.88 -16.54 -16.87
N LEU A 15 3.11 -16.13 -17.24
CA LEU A 15 3.80 -14.98 -16.64
C LEU A 15 3.60 -13.66 -17.38
N SER A 16 2.82 -13.65 -18.46
CA SER A 16 2.48 -12.44 -19.22
C SER A 16 1.04 -11.97 -19.03
N CYS A 17 0.39 -12.30 -17.90
CA CYS A 17 -0.84 -11.62 -17.53
C CYS A 17 -0.53 -10.20 -17.07
N PRO A 18 -0.98 -9.14 -17.78
CA PRO A 18 -0.88 -7.78 -17.27
C PRO A 18 -1.77 -7.67 -16.03
N GLY A 19 -1.18 -7.53 -14.87
CA GLY A 19 -1.92 -7.34 -13.62
C GLY A 19 -1.42 -8.07 -12.37
N PHE A 20 -0.35 -8.83 -12.42
CA PHE A 20 0.28 -9.33 -11.20
C PHE A 20 1.11 -8.21 -10.55
N VAL A 21 0.43 -7.28 -9.89
CA VAL A 21 1.07 -6.50 -8.85
C VAL A 21 1.17 -7.43 -7.63
N LEU A 22 2.34 -7.95 -7.37
CA LEU A 22 2.67 -8.52 -6.07
C LEU A 22 2.50 -7.39 -5.05
N ALA A 23 1.34 -7.30 -4.42
CA ALA A 23 1.20 -6.53 -3.21
C ALA A 23 2.09 -7.24 -2.18
N PHE A 24 3.28 -6.69 -1.93
CA PHE A 24 4.05 -7.05 -0.77
C PHE A 24 3.21 -6.68 0.44
N ASP A 25 2.59 -7.69 1.02
CA ASP A 25 1.94 -7.59 2.32
C ASP A 25 3.09 -7.37 3.33
N ASP A 26 3.26 -6.14 3.76
CA ASP A 26 4.22 -5.78 4.80
C ASP A 26 3.81 -6.32 6.19
N GLY A 27 2.83 -7.23 6.21
CA GLY A 27 2.34 -7.90 7.42
C GLY A 27 1.41 -7.04 8.26
N HIS A 28 1.06 -5.83 7.80
CA HIS A 28 0.12 -4.96 8.50
C HIS A 28 -1.25 -4.96 7.81
N PRO A 29 -2.34 -5.33 8.50
CA PRO A 29 -3.66 -5.22 7.93
C PRO A 29 -4.01 -3.76 7.71
N GLU A 30 -4.65 -3.50 6.59
CA GLU A 30 -5.21 -2.18 6.32
C GLU A 30 -6.14 -1.72 7.44
N VAL A 31 -6.08 -0.44 7.78
CA VAL A 31 -6.95 0.17 8.81
C VAL A 31 -8.42 -0.15 8.56
N THR A 32 -8.83 -0.21 7.30
CA THR A 32 -10.18 -0.57 6.87
C THR A 32 -10.58 -1.95 7.35
N VAL A 33 -9.72 -2.95 7.14
CA VAL A 33 -9.95 -4.35 7.56
C VAL A 33 -10.03 -4.43 9.09
N LEU A 34 -9.16 -3.70 9.80
CA LEU A 34 -9.18 -3.65 11.25
C LEU A 34 -10.49 -3.05 11.77
N VAL A 35 -10.93 -1.92 11.19
CA VAL A 35 -12.17 -1.26 11.58
C VAL A 35 -13.39 -2.15 11.31
N GLN A 36 -13.41 -2.87 10.18
CA GLN A 36 -14.53 -3.74 9.82
C GLN A 36 -14.65 -4.93 10.74
N ASN A 37 -13.54 -5.61 11.02
CA ASN A 37 -13.51 -6.84 11.81
C ASN A 37 -13.68 -6.59 13.32
N ALA A 38 -13.50 -5.35 13.78
CA ALA A 38 -13.69 -5.00 15.17
C ALA A 38 -15.17 -4.79 15.51
N GLY A 39 -15.64 -5.36 16.61
CA GLY A 39 -16.94 -5.03 17.20
C GLY A 39 -16.94 -3.66 17.87
N ALA A 40 -15.77 -3.24 18.41
CA ALA A 40 -15.55 -1.92 18.98
C ALA A 40 -14.14 -1.42 18.67
N VAL A 41 -13.96 -0.09 18.61
CA VAL A 41 -12.65 0.57 18.46
C VAL A 41 -12.57 1.70 19.47
N CYS A 42 -11.51 1.74 20.26
CA CYS A 42 -11.30 2.82 21.22
C CYS A 42 -9.85 3.30 21.25
N ILE A 43 -9.66 4.51 21.74
CA ILE A 43 -8.38 5.00 22.22
C ILE A 43 -8.29 4.63 23.69
N GLY A 44 -7.28 3.85 24.06
CA GLY A 44 -7.13 3.35 25.40
C GLY A 44 -5.68 3.36 25.87
N ARG A 45 -5.48 3.68 27.16
CA ARG A 45 -4.19 3.56 27.82
C ARG A 45 -4.15 2.30 28.66
N VAL A 46 -3.18 1.44 28.39
CA VAL A 46 -2.94 0.24 29.18
C VAL A 46 -2.41 0.63 30.57
N THR A 47 -3.16 0.35 31.60
CA THR A 47 -2.82 0.73 32.98
C THR A 47 -2.17 -0.40 33.75
N HIS A 48 -2.59 -1.63 33.50
CA HIS A 48 -2.08 -2.82 34.15
C HIS A 48 -2.11 -4.03 33.22
N ILE A 49 -1.21 -4.97 33.41
CA ILE A 49 -1.17 -6.25 32.69
C ILE A 49 -0.96 -7.36 33.70
N GLU A 50 -1.82 -8.38 33.64
CA GLU A 50 -1.73 -9.59 34.41
C GLU A 50 -1.41 -10.78 33.49
N ASP A 51 -0.53 -11.65 33.95
CA ASP A 51 -0.13 -12.87 33.29
C ASP A 51 -0.91 -14.05 33.88
N LEU A 52 -1.80 -14.64 33.10
CA LEU A 52 -2.64 -15.76 33.53
C LEU A 52 -1.99 -17.13 33.33
N GLY A 53 -0.77 -17.18 32.76
CA GLY A 53 -0.02 -18.40 32.57
C GLY A 53 0.07 -18.93 31.16
N PRO A 54 0.61 -20.15 30.99
CA PRO A 54 0.80 -20.77 29.68
C PRO A 54 -0.51 -21.04 28.97
N ALA A 55 -0.51 -20.89 27.65
CA ALA A 55 -1.63 -21.21 26.78
C ALA A 55 -1.18 -21.86 25.48
N GLN A 56 -2.05 -22.63 24.87
CA GLN A 56 -1.88 -23.20 23.53
C GLN A 56 -2.91 -22.59 22.62
N VAL A 57 -2.49 -21.95 21.53
CA VAL A 57 -3.36 -21.20 20.62
C VAL A 57 -3.33 -21.79 19.22
N ASN A 58 -4.51 -22.15 18.70
CA ASN A 58 -4.67 -22.59 17.31
C ASN A 58 -4.86 -21.35 16.41
N LEU A 59 -3.88 -21.06 15.55
CA LEU A 59 -3.91 -19.88 14.68
C LEU A 59 -4.78 -20.05 13.42
N GLY A 60 -5.34 -21.25 13.21
CA GLY A 60 -6.27 -21.50 12.08
C GLY A 60 -5.63 -21.58 10.70
N TYR A 61 -4.29 -21.49 10.60
CA TYR A 61 -3.55 -21.66 9.34
C TYR A 61 -2.42 -22.68 9.49
N THR A 62 -2.03 -23.28 8.38
CA THR A 62 -0.97 -24.29 8.33
C THR A 62 0.35 -23.66 7.94
N ALA A 63 1.31 -23.62 8.84
CA ALA A 63 2.71 -23.42 8.45
C ALA A 63 3.18 -24.69 7.72
N GLY A 64 3.38 -24.60 6.39
CA GLY A 64 4.02 -25.66 5.62
C GLY A 64 3.10 -26.66 4.93
N GLY A 65 1.85 -26.31 4.56
CA GLY A 65 1.07 -27.10 3.59
C GLY A 65 0.43 -28.39 4.12
N THR A 66 0.44 -28.66 5.40
CA THR A 66 -0.29 -29.79 6.02
C THR A 66 -1.61 -29.31 6.62
N ASN A 67 -2.71 -30.02 6.35
CA ASN A 67 -4.09 -29.63 6.70
C ASN A 67 -4.44 -29.65 8.20
N ARG A 68 -3.50 -29.48 9.11
CA ARG A 68 -3.74 -29.38 10.55
C ARG A 68 -3.00 -28.20 11.14
N PRO A 69 -3.72 -27.20 11.70
CA PRO A 69 -3.07 -26.12 12.43
C PRO A 69 -2.32 -26.69 13.64
N ALA A 70 -1.03 -26.47 13.71
CA ALA A 70 -0.28 -26.79 14.93
C ALA A 70 -0.58 -25.71 15.97
N PRO A 71 -0.87 -26.06 17.23
CA PRO A 71 -0.99 -25.09 18.29
C PRO A 71 0.36 -24.40 18.53
N VAL A 72 0.29 -23.11 18.81
CA VAL A 72 1.46 -22.27 19.14
C VAL A 72 1.47 -22.00 20.64
N ASP A 73 2.63 -22.19 21.24
CA ASP A 73 2.83 -21.85 22.65
C ASP A 73 2.77 -20.34 22.86
N ALA A 74 1.96 -19.93 23.82
CA ALA A 74 1.74 -18.53 24.17
C ALA A 74 1.57 -18.37 25.68
N ARG A 75 1.50 -17.13 26.16
CA ARG A 75 0.99 -16.83 27.50
C ARG A 75 -0.35 -16.10 27.36
N SER A 76 -1.32 -16.53 28.14
CA SER A 76 -2.58 -15.81 28.27
C SER A 76 -2.40 -14.59 29.15
N MET A 77 -2.80 -13.43 28.66
CA MET A 77 -2.61 -12.14 29.29
C MET A 77 -3.93 -11.39 29.38
N VAL A 78 -4.07 -10.56 30.39
CA VAL A 78 -5.19 -9.63 30.53
C VAL A 78 -4.64 -8.24 30.79
N ALA A 79 -5.15 -7.25 30.07
CA ALA A 79 -4.81 -5.84 30.27
C ALA A 79 -6.02 -5.07 30.80
N GLU A 80 -5.81 -4.23 31.80
CA GLU A 80 -6.73 -3.16 32.17
C GLU A 80 -6.42 -1.94 31.29
N VAL A 81 -7.46 -1.39 30.66
CA VAL A 81 -7.34 -0.29 29.71
C VAL A 81 -8.25 0.86 30.13
N ALA A 82 -7.66 2.01 30.46
CA ALA A 82 -8.41 3.25 30.66
C ALA A 82 -8.84 3.81 29.31
N VAL A 83 -10.14 3.88 29.06
CA VAL A 83 -10.72 4.37 27.80
C VAL A 83 -10.69 5.89 27.77
N GLN A 84 -10.03 6.45 26.77
CA GLN A 84 -9.92 7.90 26.53
C GLN A 84 -10.89 8.38 25.46
N GLY A 85 -11.29 7.51 24.51
CA GLY A 85 -12.23 7.84 23.45
C GLY A 85 -12.77 6.59 22.77
N VAL A 86 -13.99 6.66 22.24
CA VAL A 86 -14.63 5.56 21.49
C VAL A 86 -14.81 5.99 20.06
N LEU A 87 -14.25 5.18 19.12
CA LEU A 87 -14.26 5.44 17.68
C LEU A 87 -15.27 4.55 16.93
N LYS A 88 -15.61 3.39 17.49
CA LYS A 88 -16.63 2.47 16.98
C LYS A 88 -17.31 1.71 18.13
N GLY A 89 -18.58 1.42 17.97
CA GLY A 89 -19.33 0.58 18.91
C GLY A 89 -19.74 1.32 20.20
N LYS A 90 -20.13 0.55 21.21
CA LYS A 90 -20.54 1.08 22.51
C LYS A 90 -19.57 0.56 23.58
N ILE A 91 -18.82 1.46 24.16
CA ILE A 91 -18.00 1.22 25.35
C ILE A 91 -18.43 2.23 26.40
N SER A 92 -19.17 1.78 27.40
CA SER A 92 -19.73 2.67 28.43
C SER A 92 -18.81 2.88 29.63
N PRO A 93 -18.03 1.88 30.09
CA PRO A 93 -17.14 2.06 31.23
C PRO A 93 -15.90 2.88 30.84
N LYS A 94 -15.38 3.61 31.85
CA LYS A 94 -14.11 4.36 31.70
C LYS A 94 -12.88 3.43 31.69
N SER A 95 -13.05 2.18 32.11
CA SER A 95 -12.01 1.14 32.10
C SER A 95 -12.62 -0.16 31.61
N ILE A 96 -11.88 -0.86 30.76
CA ILE A 96 -12.25 -2.17 30.20
C ILE A 96 -11.11 -3.17 30.40
N THR A 97 -11.46 -4.45 30.34
CA THR A 97 -10.52 -5.55 30.37
C THR A 97 -10.34 -6.12 28.95
N VAL A 98 -9.08 -6.26 28.52
CA VAL A 98 -8.72 -6.78 27.18
C VAL A 98 -7.86 -8.02 27.32
N ALA A 99 -8.38 -9.17 26.90
CA ALA A 99 -7.62 -10.42 26.85
C ALA A 99 -6.80 -10.48 25.55
N PHE A 100 -5.54 -10.91 25.65
CA PHE A 100 -4.63 -11.09 24.53
C PHE A 100 -3.62 -12.21 24.82
N TYR A 101 -2.82 -12.55 23.82
CA TYR A 101 -1.75 -13.53 23.96
C TYR A 101 -0.39 -12.83 23.83
N LYS A 102 0.56 -13.28 24.67
CA LYS A 102 1.95 -12.87 24.56
C LYS A 102 2.79 -13.96 23.89
N ASN A 103 3.69 -13.55 23.02
CA ASN A 103 4.60 -14.45 22.35
C ASN A 103 5.57 -15.08 23.35
N VAL A 104 5.71 -16.40 23.29
CA VAL A 104 6.82 -17.09 23.97
C VAL A 104 8.02 -17.02 23.03
N SER A 105 9.13 -16.45 23.50
CA SER A 105 10.34 -16.25 22.70
C SER A 105 10.75 -17.55 21.99
N LEU A 106 10.59 -17.59 20.69
CA LEU A 106 11.06 -18.69 19.84
C LEU A 106 12.54 -18.44 19.54
N ALA A 107 13.41 -18.81 20.46
CA ALA A 107 14.87 -18.65 20.34
C ALA A 107 15.51 -19.34 19.13
N SER A 108 14.74 -19.94 18.21
CA SER A 108 15.28 -20.84 17.19
C SER A 108 14.68 -20.73 15.78
N LYS A 109 13.82 -19.74 15.45
CA LYS A 109 13.29 -19.62 14.08
C LYS A 109 13.42 -18.21 13.52
N PRO A 110 14.39 -17.96 12.61
CA PRO A 110 14.68 -16.63 12.06
C PRO A 110 13.63 -16.10 11.07
N PHE A 111 12.54 -16.81 10.79
CA PHE A 111 11.55 -16.48 9.75
C PHE A 111 10.07 -16.54 10.19
N ASN A 112 9.75 -16.58 11.48
CA ASN A 112 8.36 -16.48 11.91
C ASN A 112 8.09 -15.10 12.50
N PRO A 113 7.22 -14.28 11.88
CA PRO A 113 6.73 -13.07 12.53
C PRO A 113 6.04 -13.45 13.83
N GLU A 114 6.16 -12.61 14.85
CA GLU A 114 5.51 -12.81 16.14
C GLU A 114 4.00 -12.99 15.95
N PRO A 115 3.40 -14.14 16.35
CA PRO A 115 2.03 -14.46 15.96
C PRO A 115 0.96 -13.65 16.69
N PHE A 116 1.31 -12.87 17.71
CA PHE A 116 0.33 -12.16 18.52
C PHE A 116 0.61 -10.66 18.62
N THR A 117 -0.48 -9.89 18.70
CA THR A 117 -0.40 -8.46 19.05
C THR A 117 -0.26 -8.35 20.55
N GLU A 118 0.84 -7.78 21.03
CA GLU A 118 1.10 -7.56 22.45
C GLU A 118 0.71 -6.15 22.86
N LEU A 119 0.17 -6.03 24.07
CA LEU A 119 -0.05 -4.76 24.75
C LEU A 119 1.08 -4.53 25.78
N ALA A 120 1.46 -3.28 25.98
CA ALA A 120 2.47 -2.92 26.97
C ALA A 120 1.91 -1.90 27.98
N ALA A 121 2.22 -2.08 29.24
CA ALA A 121 1.77 -1.18 30.30
C ALA A 121 2.32 0.24 30.07
N GLY A 122 1.46 1.23 30.22
CA GLY A 122 1.77 2.64 29.98
C GLY A 122 1.59 3.10 28.53
N GLU A 123 1.45 2.20 27.56
CA GLU A 123 1.15 2.57 26.17
C GLU A 123 -0.26 3.11 26.00
N THR A 124 -0.41 4.01 25.05
CA THR A 124 -1.71 4.47 24.56
C THR A 124 -1.86 4.04 23.12
N ASP A 125 -2.93 3.31 22.83
CA ASP A 125 -3.16 2.65 21.56
C ASP A 125 -4.57 2.94 21.03
N ILE A 126 -4.75 2.91 19.71
CA ILE A 126 -6.04 2.66 19.09
C ILE A 126 -6.22 1.14 19.07
N LEU A 127 -7.19 0.65 19.84
CA LEU A 127 -7.45 -0.78 20.02
C LEU A 127 -8.64 -1.21 19.17
N PHE A 128 -8.45 -2.29 18.41
CA PHE A 128 -9.49 -2.95 17.61
C PHE A 128 -9.95 -4.21 18.34
N LEU A 129 -11.17 -4.18 18.85
CA LEU A 129 -11.68 -5.12 19.83
C LEU A 129 -12.82 -5.97 19.30
N LYS A 130 -12.87 -7.25 19.70
CA LYS A 130 -14.07 -8.09 19.64
C LYS A 130 -14.80 -7.99 20.97
N THR A 131 -16.11 -7.84 20.89
CA THR A 131 -16.97 -7.92 22.06
C THR A 131 -17.07 -9.36 22.52
N THR A 132 -17.06 -9.57 23.83
CA THR A 132 -17.44 -10.84 24.48
C THR A 132 -18.88 -10.74 24.97
N ASP A 133 -19.39 -11.79 25.58
CA ASP A 133 -20.73 -11.80 26.18
C ASP A 133 -20.84 -10.85 27.41
N ASP A 134 -19.71 -10.49 27.99
CA ASP A 134 -19.62 -9.50 29.06
C ASP A 134 -19.24 -8.11 28.49
N ALA A 135 -20.07 -7.12 28.77
CA ALA A 135 -19.90 -5.75 28.26
C ALA A 135 -18.63 -5.03 28.74
N MET A 136 -17.90 -5.59 29.72
CA MET A 136 -16.65 -5.04 30.24
C MET A 136 -15.42 -5.78 29.73
N ASN A 137 -15.59 -6.97 29.16
CA ASN A 137 -14.52 -7.84 28.68
C ASN A 137 -14.46 -7.84 27.17
N PHE A 138 -13.26 -7.66 26.64
CA PHE A 138 -12.96 -7.63 25.22
C PHE A 138 -11.77 -8.53 24.91
N THR A 139 -11.65 -8.92 23.63
CA THR A 139 -10.43 -9.52 23.09
C THR A 139 -9.95 -8.69 21.93
N LEU A 140 -8.67 -8.78 21.58
CA LEU A 140 -8.17 -8.17 20.35
C LEU A 140 -8.85 -8.81 19.13
N SER A 141 -9.18 -8.00 18.12
CA SER A 141 -9.99 -8.43 16.97
C SER A 141 -9.29 -9.47 16.09
N GLN A 142 -7.96 -9.46 16.08
CA GLN A 142 -7.14 -10.45 15.38
C GLN A 142 -6.08 -10.99 16.31
N PRO A 143 -6.12 -12.28 16.67
CA PRO A 143 -5.08 -12.88 17.51
C PRO A 143 -3.82 -13.27 16.75
N SER A 144 -3.82 -13.24 15.40
CA SER A 144 -2.74 -13.78 14.58
C SER A 144 -1.82 -12.72 13.95
N SER A 145 -0.64 -13.14 13.54
CA SER A 145 0.53 -12.38 13.08
C SER A 145 0.31 -11.46 11.88
N TYR A 146 -0.74 -11.68 11.10
CA TYR A 146 -1.00 -10.86 9.92
C TYR A 146 -1.78 -9.57 10.21
N GLY A 147 -1.81 -9.16 11.50
CA GLY A 147 -2.46 -7.93 11.83
C GLY A 147 -2.40 -7.55 13.29
N LYS A 148 -1.61 -6.55 13.58
CA LYS A 148 -1.66 -5.91 14.89
C LYS A 148 -3.05 -5.31 15.08
N SER A 149 -3.82 -5.84 16.03
CA SER A 149 -5.12 -5.29 16.43
C SER A 149 -4.99 -4.03 17.27
N LYS A 150 -3.88 -3.32 17.12
CA LYS A 150 -3.61 -2.03 17.75
C LYS A 150 -2.79 -1.15 16.82
N ILE A 151 -2.89 0.15 17.03
CA ILE A 151 -2.00 1.17 16.47
C ILE A 151 -1.50 1.99 17.64
N THR A 152 -0.19 1.98 17.88
CA THR A 152 0.40 2.71 18.99
C THR A 152 0.45 4.21 18.68
N ILE A 153 -0.22 5.01 19.50
CA ILE A 153 -0.24 6.46 19.40
C ILE A 153 0.53 7.14 20.54
N GLY A 154 1.00 6.36 21.51
CA GLY A 154 1.96 6.74 22.54
C GLY A 154 1.58 8.03 23.29
N ASP A 155 2.42 9.03 23.15
CA ASP A 155 2.31 10.35 23.79
C ASP A 155 1.47 11.37 22.99
N ALA A 156 0.89 10.94 21.86
CA ALA A 156 0.13 11.84 21.00
C ALA A 156 -1.13 12.36 21.70
N LYS A 157 -1.43 13.63 21.45
CA LYS A 157 -2.64 14.27 21.93
C LYS A 157 -3.72 14.18 20.87
N ILE A 158 -4.77 13.43 21.17
CA ILE A 158 -5.91 13.28 20.27
C ILE A 158 -7.00 14.25 20.71
N GLY A 159 -7.33 15.17 19.84
CA GLY A 159 -8.45 16.09 20.02
C GLY A 159 -9.82 15.39 19.91
N PRO A 160 -10.92 16.12 20.17
CA PRO A 160 -12.26 15.54 20.06
C PRO A 160 -12.57 15.14 18.60
N ILE A 161 -12.94 13.88 18.42
CA ILE A 161 -13.37 13.34 17.12
C ILE A 161 -14.85 13.66 16.93
N PRO A 162 -15.27 14.17 15.75
CA PRO A 162 -16.67 14.48 15.49
C PRO A 162 -17.56 13.25 15.66
N ALA A 163 -18.65 13.38 16.45
CA ALA A 163 -19.58 12.29 16.71
C ALA A 163 -20.30 11.75 15.44
N ALA A 164 -20.39 12.58 14.40
CA ALA A 164 -20.96 12.19 13.10
C ALA A 164 -19.97 11.46 12.18
N ALA A 165 -18.70 11.28 12.59
CA ALA A 165 -17.73 10.58 11.78
C ALA A 165 -18.06 9.08 11.73
N THR A 166 -17.99 8.48 10.53
CA THR A 166 -18.02 7.01 10.42
C THR A 166 -16.81 6.42 11.15
N PRO A 167 -16.87 5.17 11.59
CA PRO A 167 -15.77 4.56 12.34
C PRO A 167 -14.41 4.66 11.64
N LEU A 168 -14.36 4.43 10.33
CA LEU A 168 -13.13 4.56 9.55
C LEU A 168 -12.61 6.00 9.55
N ARG A 169 -13.48 6.99 9.33
CA ARG A 169 -13.11 8.41 9.39
C ARG A 169 -12.65 8.83 10.78
N ALA A 170 -13.29 8.31 11.82
CA ALA A 170 -12.89 8.57 13.20
C ALA A 170 -11.47 8.08 13.48
N VAL A 171 -11.13 6.87 13.04
CA VAL A 171 -9.77 6.32 13.17
C VAL A 171 -8.77 7.14 12.36
N LEU A 172 -9.08 7.49 11.10
CA LEU A 172 -8.18 8.28 10.27
C LEU A 172 -7.93 9.69 10.86
N LEU A 173 -8.94 10.32 11.43
CA LEU A 173 -8.77 11.60 12.13
C LEU A 173 -7.89 11.45 13.36
N ALA A 174 -8.07 10.40 14.16
CA ALA A 174 -7.20 10.12 15.30
C ALA A 174 -5.74 9.92 14.87
N LEU A 175 -5.49 9.23 13.74
CA LEU A 175 -4.14 9.08 13.18
C LEU A 175 -3.54 10.41 12.73
N VAL A 176 -4.33 11.31 12.14
CA VAL A 176 -3.86 12.66 11.75
C VAL A 176 -3.47 13.49 12.98
N GLU A 177 -4.28 13.46 14.05
CA GLU A 177 -3.94 14.12 15.31
C GLU A 177 -2.66 13.54 15.93
N ALA A 178 -2.52 12.20 15.91
CA ALA A 178 -1.31 11.54 16.38
C ALA A 178 -0.09 11.88 15.50
N LEU A 179 -0.28 11.98 14.18
CA LEU A 179 0.76 12.41 13.24
C LEU A 179 1.23 13.85 13.54
N ALA A 180 0.34 14.72 13.94
CA ALA A 180 0.67 16.12 14.26
C ALA A 180 1.43 16.25 15.58
N SER A 181 1.08 15.50 16.63
CA SER A 181 1.51 15.70 18.00
C SER A 181 2.47 14.63 18.57
N GLY A 182 2.55 13.45 17.94
CA GLY A 182 3.31 12.31 18.46
C GLY A 182 4.83 12.39 18.23
N SER A 183 5.53 11.50 18.89
CA SER A 183 6.97 11.26 18.71
C SER A 183 7.29 10.68 17.32
N LYS A 184 8.56 10.62 16.92
CA LYS A 184 8.98 10.07 15.63
C LYS A 184 8.45 8.63 15.39
N PRO A 185 8.57 7.66 16.30
CA PRO A 185 8.00 6.32 16.08
C PRO A 185 6.50 6.34 15.85
N VAL A 186 5.75 7.15 16.59
CA VAL A 186 4.31 7.31 16.44
C VAL A 186 3.98 7.87 15.05
N LYS A 187 4.71 8.88 14.59
CA LYS A 187 4.52 9.48 13.27
C LYS A 187 4.78 8.48 12.14
N LEU A 188 5.82 7.67 12.25
CA LEU A 188 6.12 6.63 11.26
C LEU A 188 5.01 5.58 11.20
N GLU A 189 4.53 5.09 12.34
CA GLU A 189 3.39 4.16 12.41
C GLU A 189 2.12 4.80 11.80
N CYS A 190 1.81 6.06 12.14
CA CYS A 190 0.65 6.75 11.58
C CYS A 190 0.75 6.92 10.05
N LEU A 191 1.93 7.29 9.53
CA LEU A 191 2.15 7.42 8.08
C LEU A 191 1.94 6.10 7.36
N ASP A 192 2.45 5.01 7.91
CA ASP A 192 2.25 3.68 7.34
C ASP A 192 0.78 3.29 7.31
N ARG A 193 0.08 3.45 8.44
CA ARG A 193 -1.35 3.13 8.55
C ARG A 193 -2.24 4.01 7.68
N ILE A 194 -1.96 5.29 7.59
CA ILE A 194 -2.65 6.21 6.68
C ILE A 194 -2.39 5.80 5.23
N GLY A 195 -1.14 5.53 4.87
CA GLY A 195 -0.77 5.09 3.52
C GLY A 195 -1.48 3.81 3.12
N SER A 196 -1.64 2.85 4.03
CA SER A 196 -2.33 1.57 3.74
C SER A 196 -3.80 1.76 3.32
N THR A 197 -4.44 2.87 3.69
CA THR A 197 -5.80 3.19 3.22
C THR A 197 -5.87 3.56 1.75
N GLY A 198 -4.74 3.87 1.11
CA GLY A 198 -4.66 4.17 -0.32
C GLY A 198 -5.11 3.02 -1.21
N TYR A 199 -5.00 1.78 -0.75
CA TYR A 199 -5.53 0.61 -1.48
C TYR A 199 -7.04 0.71 -1.79
N LEU A 200 -7.81 1.46 -0.99
CA LEU A 200 -9.20 1.76 -1.27
C LEU A 200 -9.38 2.61 -2.53
N LEU A 201 -8.45 3.53 -2.78
CA LEU A 201 -8.48 4.40 -3.96
C LEU A 201 -8.16 3.61 -5.24
N TYR A 202 -7.28 2.62 -5.16
CA TYR A 202 -6.95 1.74 -6.29
C TYR A 202 -8.11 0.81 -6.67
N ALA A 203 -8.80 0.25 -5.68
CA ALA A 203 -9.95 -0.63 -5.93
C ALA A 203 -11.05 0.10 -6.72
N LYS A 204 -11.25 1.39 -6.46
CA LYS A 204 -12.20 2.24 -7.18
C LYS A 204 -11.76 2.52 -8.62
N ALA A 205 -10.47 2.62 -8.88
CA ALA A 205 -9.92 2.87 -10.22
C ALA A 205 -9.95 1.64 -11.14
N GLY A 206 -10.47 0.50 -10.69
CA GLY A 206 -10.49 -0.75 -11.46
C GLY A 206 -9.13 -1.44 -11.54
N VAL A 207 -8.14 -0.94 -10.82
CA VAL A 207 -6.84 -1.59 -10.70
C VAL A 207 -6.98 -2.77 -9.75
N TRP A 208 -6.81 -3.96 -10.31
CA TRP A 208 -6.88 -5.21 -9.56
C TRP A 208 -5.62 -5.37 -8.72
N VAL A 209 -5.72 -5.10 -7.45
CA VAL A 209 -4.70 -5.55 -6.49
C VAL A 209 -5.07 -6.98 -6.13
N ASP A 210 -4.39 -7.94 -6.73
CA ASP A 210 -4.56 -9.34 -6.34
C ASP A 210 -3.84 -9.59 -5.02
N THR A 211 -4.57 -9.38 -3.93
CA THR A 211 -4.07 -9.64 -2.58
C THR A 211 -4.27 -11.10 -2.16
N GLY A 212 -4.61 -12.00 -3.11
CA GLY A 212 -4.75 -13.45 -2.85
C GLY A 212 -5.92 -13.86 -1.95
N ALA A 213 -6.74 -12.92 -1.44
CA ALA A 213 -7.84 -13.22 -0.54
C ALA A 213 -9.17 -12.66 -1.06
N VAL A 214 -10.05 -13.56 -1.50
CA VAL A 214 -11.44 -13.24 -1.92
C VAL A 214 -12.17 -12.41 -0.85
N ASN A 215 -11.89 -12.65 0.42
CA ASN A 215 -12.52 -11.96 1.55
C ASN A 215 -12.10 -10.48 1.67
N ARG A 216 -10.94 -10.08 1.16
CA ARG A 216 -10.49 -8.67 1.20
C ARG A 216 -11.26 -7.80 0.21
N ARG A 217 -11.69 -8.34 -0.94
CA ARG A 217 -12.51 -7.61 -1.94
C ARG A 217 -13.88 -7.23 -1.39
N THR A 218 -14.52 -8.15 -0.66
CA THR A 218 -15.83 -7.91 -0.05
C THR A 218 -15.72 -6.85 1.03
N ALA A 219 -14.71 -6.97 1.91
CA ALA A 219 -14.48 -6.03 2.99
C ALA A 219 -14.16 -4.61 2.46
N LEU A 220 -13.35 -4.50 1.41
CA LEU A 220 -13.05 -3.24 0.74
C LEU A 220 -14.30 -2.62 0.09
N GLY A 221 -15.11 -3.43 -0.60
CA GLY A 221 -16.36 -3.00 -1.21
C GLY A 221 -17.37 -2.54 -0.17
N GLU A 222 -17.52 -3.26 0.94
CA GLU A 222 -18.41 -2.91 2.04
C GLU A 222 -17.98 -1.61 2.74
N ALA A 223 -16.67 -1.37 2.92
CA ALA A 223 -16.17 -0.13 3.49
C ALA A 223 -16.45 1.08 2.60
N LEU A 224 -16.31 0.92 1.28
CA LEU A 224 -16.62 1.97 0.31
C LEU A 224 -18.12 2.26 0.24
N MET A 225 -18.97 1.22 0.43
CA MET A 225 -20.43 1.35 0.41
C MET A 225 -21.01 1.86 1.73
N ALA A 226 -20.36 1.58 2.85
CA ALA A 226 -20.77 2.05 4.18
C ALA A 226 -20.43 3.54 4.41
N ASP A 227 -19.61 4.13 3.56
CA ASP A 227 -19.32 5.57 3.61
C ASP A 227 -20.46 6.35 2.95
N ASN A 228 -20.92 7.40 3.63
CA ASN A 228 -22.07 8.19 3.18
C ASN A 228 -21.87 8.66 1.72
N PRO A 229 -22.79 8.36 0.79
CA PRO A 229 -22.65 8.71 -0.63
C PRO A 229 -22.56 10.21 -0.90
N SER A 230 -22.95 11.07 0.03
CA SER A 230 -22.89 12.54 -0.12
C SER A 230 -21.47 13.12 0.04
N SER A 231 -20.51 12.36 0.56
CA SER A 231 -19.09 12.77 0.58
C SER A 231 -18.23 11.53 0.47
N SER A 232 -17.66 11.30 -0.70
CA SER A 232 -16.84 10.10 -0.94
C SER A 232 -15.68 10.02 0.06
N LEU A 233 -15.29 8.81 0.43
CA LEU A 233 -14.11 8.57 1.26
C LEU A 233 -12.86 9.20 0.61
N GLU A 234 -12.77 9.17 -0.71
CA GLU A 234 -11.70 9.83 -1.47
C GLU A 234 -11.66 11.34 -1.21
N ALA A 235 -12.81 12.03 -1.31
CA ALA A 235 -12.87 13.46 -1.04
C ALA A 235 -12.47 13.78 0.41
N PHE A 236 -12.89 12.95 1.36
CA PHE A 236 -12.47 13.06 2.76
C PHE A 236 -10.96 12.89 2.94
N ILE A 237 -10.37 11.84 2.34
CA ILE A 237 -8.92 11.61 2.40
C ILE A 237 -8.17 12.79 1.80
N ARG A 238 -8.58 13.28 0.62
CA ARG A 238 -7.93 14.42 -0.04
C ARG A 238 -8.07 15.73 0.75
N ALA A 239 -9.21 15.96 1.38
CA ALA A 239 -9.46 17.20 2.10
C ALA A 239 -8.87 17.22 3.52
N ARG A 240 -8.83 16.09 4.22
CA ARG A 240 -8.54 16.05 5.65
C ARG A 240 -7.26 15.26 6.01
N ILE A 241 -6.92 14.24 5.24
CA ILE A 241 -5.81 13.34 5.56
C ILE A 241 -4.56 13.74 4.79
N LEU A 242 -4.64 13.81 3.47
CA LEU A 242 -3.51 14.09 2.59
C LEU A 242 -2.75 15.39 2.95
N PRO A 243 -3.38 16.52 3.28
CA PRO A 243 -2.65 17.74 3.66
C PRO A 243 -1.76 17.55 4.89
N ALA A 244 -2.16 16.71 5.85
CA ALA A 244 -1.34 16.41 7.03
C ALA A 244 -0.11 15.57 6.68
N VAL A 245 -0.26 14.61 5.76
CA VAL A 245 0.85 13.80 5.23
C VAL A 245 1.82 14.68 4.43
N LEU A 246 1.31 15.53 3.53
CA LEU A 246 2.13 16.40 2.67
C LEU A 246 3.00 17.38 3.47
N LYS A 247 2.60 17.82 4.64
CA LYS A 247 3.45 18.65 5.52
C LYS A 247 4.76 17.96 5.92
N LEU A 248 4.81 16.64 5.90
CA LEU A 248 5.99 15.88 6.29
C LEU A 248 6.87 15.47 5.11
N THR A 249 6.43 15.66 3.86
CA THR A 249 7.24 15.33 2.66
C THR A 249 8.48 16.23 2.49
N THR A 250 8.53 17.33 3.22
CA THR A 250 9.69 18.22 3.28
C THR A 250 10.41 18.20 4.62
N ASN A 251 10.13 17.21 5.47
CA ASN A 251 10.73 17.10 6.80
C ASN A 251 12.26 16.93 6.69
N SER A 252 12.99 17.52 7.62
CA SER A 252 14.45 17.38 7.70
C SER A 252 14.90 15.98 8.07
N ASP A 253 14.10 15.25 8.86
CA ASP A 253 14.34 13.84 9.16
C ASP A 253 14.03 13.00 7.92
N ALA A 254 15.03 12.27 7.44
CA ALA A 254 14.92 11.50 6.19
C ALA A 254 13.89 10.37 6.27
N ASP A 255 13.79 9.66 7.39
CA ASP A 255 12.86 8.55 7.56
C ASP A 255 11.41 9.06 7.52
N LEU A 256 11.12 10.16 8.24
CA LEU A 256 9.80 10.79 8.23
C LEU A 256 9.44 11.33 6.85
N ARG A 257 10.39 11.97 6.18
CA ARG A 257 10.18 12.51 4.84
C ARG A 257 9.87 11.40 3.84
N ASP A 258 10.70 10.36 3.79
CA ASP A 258 10.59 9.28 2.82
C ASP A 258 9.30 8.45 3.09
N GLN A 259 8.96 8.22 4.35
CA GLN A 259 7.70 7.56 4.70
C GLN A 259 6.48 8.43 4.35
N ALA A 260 6.55 9.74 4.53
CA ALA A 260 5.48 10.66 4.14
C ALA A 260 5.29 10.71 2.61
N ILE A 261 6.36 10.72 1.84
CA ILE A 261 6.32 10.65 0.37
C ILE A 261 5.69 9.32 -0.06
N SER A 262 6.09 8.20 0.54
CA SER A 262 5.52 6.88 0.27
C SER A 262 4.03 6.82 0.62
N ALA A 263 3.63 7.36 1.77
CA ALA A 263 2.23 7.43 2.18
C ALA A 263 1.39 8.29 1.23
N ALA A 264 1.89 9.48 0.83
CA ALA A 264 1.23 10.34 -0.14
C ALA A 264 1.10 9.67 -1.52
N GLY A 265 2.12 8.92 -1.93
CA GLY A 265 2.09 8.11 -3.15
C GLY A 265 0.99 7.03 -3.11
N ARG A 266 0.89 6.29 -2.01
CA ARG A 266 -0.20 5.33 -1.79
C ARG A 266 -1.57 6.02 -1.80
N LEU A 267 -1.67 7.26 -1.34
CA LEU A 267 -2.88 8.08 -1.42
C LEU A 267 -3.11 8.72 -2.81
N GLN A 268 -2.33 8.34 -3.83
CA GLN A 268 -2.43 8.81 -5.21
C GLN A 268 -2.22 10.31 -5.37
N ASP A 269 -1.33 10.92 -4.58
CA ASP A 269 -0.89 12.27 -4.83
C ASP A 269 0.16 12.31 -5.95
N VAL A 270 -0.16 12.95 -7.06
CA VAL A 270 0.72 13.01 -8.23
C VAL A 270 1.93 13.93 -8.02
N GLY A 271 1.83 14.87 -7.09
CA GLY A 271 2.91 15.82 -6.80
C GLY A 271 4.15 15.18 -6.20
N VAL A 272 4.01 13.99 -5.60
CA VAL A 272 5.14 13.27 -5.00
C VAL A 272 5.86 12.32 -5.96
N ILE A 273 5.38 12.12 -7.18
CA ILE A 273 5.94 11.16 -8.14
C ILE A 273 7.46 11.35 -8.35
N PRO A 274 8.00 12.56 -8.58
CA PRO A 274 9.44 12.72 -8.76
C PRO A 274 10.26 12.34 -7.52
N ALA A 275 9.76 12.66 -6.33
CA ALA A 275 10.42 12.29 -5.08
C ALA A 275 10.32 10.77 -4.81
N LEU A 276 9.18 10.18 -5.15
CA LEU A 276 8.91 8.75 -5.02
C LEU A 276 9.85 7.93 -5.92
N ALA A 277 10.07 8.35 -7.16
CA ALA A 277 11.02 7.71 -8.07
C ALA A 277 12.47 7.72 -7.53
N LYS A 278 12.88 8.79 -6.87
CA LYS A 278 14.20 8.90 -6.22
C LYS A 278 14.32 8.01 -4.96
N ILE A 279 13.22 7.76 -4.25
CA ILE A 279 13.20 6.79 -3.15
C ILE A 279 13.31 5.38 -3.71
N ALA A 280 12.58 5.06 -4.77
CA ALA A 280 12.62 3.76 -5.43
C ALA A 280 14.05 3.39 -5.87
N ASP A 281 14.79 4.34 -6.44
CA ASP A 281 16.19 4.17 -6.78
C ASP A 281 17.07 3.82 -5.56
N ARG A 282 16.94 4.57 -4.48
CA ARG A 282 17.73 4.31 -3.26
C ARG A 282 17.43 2.94 -2.62
N GLN A 283 16.24 2.41 -2.83
CA GLN A 283 15.79 1.11 -2.32
C GLN A 283 16.07 -0.04 -3.30
N TYR A 284 16.55 0.28 -4.50
CA TYR A 284 16.77 -0.72 -5.55
C TYR A 284 17.75 -1.80 -5.10
N LYS A 285 17.31 -3.04 -5.25
CA LYS A 285 18.16 -4.24 -5.11
C LYS A 285 17.87 -5.15 -6.30
N PRO A 286 18.88 -5.65 -7.01
CA PRO A 286 18.67 -6.56 -8.14
C PRO A 286 17.75 -7.73 -7.75
N GLY A 287 16.72 -7.96 -8.56
CA GLY A 287 15.75 -9.04 -8.34
C GLY A 287 14.64 -8.75 -7.32
N PHE A 288 14.61 -7.56 -6.73
CA PHE A 288 13.52 -7.14 -5.83
C PHE A 288 12.83 -5.88 -6.36
N VAL A 289 11.51 -5.95 -6.52
CA VAL A 289 10.68 -4.77 -6.74
C VAL A 289 10.56 -4.04 -5.40
N SER A 290 11.00 -2.79 -5.32
CA SER A 290 10.82 -2.02 -4.10
C SER A 290 9.33 -1.68 -3.92
N MET A 291 8.89 -1.51 -2.67
CA MET A 291 7.52 -1.06 -2.38
C MET A 291 7.21 0.26 -3.10
N THR A 292 8.18 1.13 -3.23
CA THR A 292 8.05 2.44 -3.88
C THR A 292 7.86 2.29 -5.40
N SER A 293 8.56 1.36 -6.05
CA SER A 293 8.33 1.01 -7.45
C SER A 293 6.92 0.45 -7.66
N ALA A 294 6.47 -0.42 -6.74
CA ALA A 294 5.10 -0.94 -6.79
C ALA A 294 4.04 0.17 -6.65
N ILE A 295 4.29 1.19 -5.83
CA ILE A 295 3.39 2.34 -5.72
C ILE A 295 3.37 3.14 -7.04
N LEU A 296 4.52 3.42 -7.63
CA LEU A 296 4.62 4.15 -8.90
C LEU A 296 3.88 3.43 -10.02
N SER A 297 3.98 2.10 -10.10
CA SER A 297 3.32 1.31 -11.13
C SER A 297 1.78 1.29 -11.02
N GLN A 298 1.21 1.80 -9.93
CA GLN A 298 -0.24 1.82 -9.71
C GLN A 298 -0.93 3.10 -10.17
N TYR A 299 -0.19 4.12 -10.56
CA TYR A 299 -0.78 5.34 -11.09
C TYR A 299 -1.39 5.11 -12.49
N ARG A 300 -2.68 5.43 -12.63
CA ARG A 300 -3.49 5.18 -13.85
C ARG A 300 -4.32 6.40 -14.25
N ASN A 301 -3.79 7.59 -14.06
CA ASN A 301 -4.51 8.81 -14.39
C ASN A 301 -3.63 9.74 -15.26
N PRO A 302 -4.24 10.63 -16.06
CA PRO A 302 -3.50 11.51 -16.97
C PRO A 302 -2.53 12.45 -16.28
N GLU A 303 -2.83 12.90 -15.06
CA GLU A 303 -1.93 13.73 -14.27
C GLU A 303 -0.64 12.98 -13.91
N ALA A 304 -0.79 11.71 -13.53
CA ALA A 304 0.35 10.86 -13.21
C ALA A 304 1.20 10.54 -14.45
N THR A 305 0.56 10.26 -15.59
CA THR A 305 1.29 10.09 -16.86
C THR A 305 2.14 11.31 -17.17
N ARG A 306 1.62 12.53 -16.98
CA ARG A 306 2.38 13.77 -17.18
C ARG A 306 3.56 13.91 -16.22
N ALA A 307 3.34 13.60 -14.94
CA ALA A 307 4.40 13.63 -13.95
C ALA A 307 5.52 12.61 -14.25
N LEU A 308 5.14 11.38 -14.64
CA LEU A 308 6.09 10.32 -15.01
C LEU A 308 6.89 10.69 -16.28
N VAL A 309 6.23 11.26 -17.29
CA VAL A 309 6.91 11.78 -18.49
C VAL A 309 7.95 12.83 -18.10
N GLY A 310 7.64 13.73 -17.18
CA GLY A 310 8.62 14.71 -16.66
C GLY A 310 9.82 14.08 -15.95
N VAL A 311 9.68 12.88 -15.42
CA VAL A 311 10.76 12.13 -14.74
C VAL A 311 11.67 11.39 -15.74
N LEU A 312 11.22 11.13 -16.97
CA LEU A 312 12.07 10.50 -18.03
C LEU A 312 13.33 11.30 -18.34
N GLY A 313 13.37 12.60 -18.03
CA GLY A 313 14.55 13.44 -18.19
C GLY A 313 15.46 13.56 -16.95
N ASP A 314 15.26 12.76 -15.89
CA ASP A 314 16.10 12.82 -14.68
C ASP A 314 17.55 12.44 -14.99
N THR A 315 18.50 13.05 -14.29
CA THR A 315 19.94 12.78 -14.48
C THR A 315 20.34 11.37 -14.06
N ASN A 316 19.60 10.77 -13.11
CA ASN A 316 19.84 9.43 -12.62
C ASN A 316 19.14 8.39 -13.52
N PRO A 317 19.90 7.45 -14.17
CA PRO A 317 19.32 6.44 -15.05
C PRO A 317 18.31 5.52 -14.37
N ASN A 318 18.52 5.16 -13.12
CA ASN A 318 17.57 4.30 -12.38
C ASN A 318 16.22 5.02 -12.17
N VAL A 319 16.24 6.33 -11.94
CA VAL A 319 15.03 7.14 -11.81
C VAL A 319 14.27 7.19 -13.15
N ARG A 320 14.99 7.32 -14.29
CA ARG A 320 14.39 7.26 -15.63
C ARG A 320 13.80 5.87 -15.92
N SER A 321 14.53 4.81 -15.57
CA SER A 321 14.06 3.42 -15.69
C SER A 321 12.77 3.18 -14.91
N GLN A 322 12.68 3.66 -13.65
CA GLN A 322 11.48 3.56 -12.84
C GLN A 322 10.29 4.31 -13.44
N ALA A 323 10.51 5.49 -14.00
CA ALA A 323 9.47 6.25 -14.70
C ALA A 323 8.96 5.50 -15.93
N ALA A 324 9.88 4.97 -16.77
CA ALA A 324 9.53 4.21 -17.96
C ALA A 324 8.79 2.90 -17.62
N GLU A 325 9.22 2.18 -16.59
CA GLU A 325 8.53 0.99 -16.09
C GLU A 325 7.11 1.32 -15.62
N SER A 326 6.94 2.43 -14.90
CA SER A 326 5.62 2.88 -14.43
C SER A 326 4.71 3.28 -15.61
N LEU A 327 5.26 3.90 -16.64
CA LEU A 327 4.55 4.20 -17.88
C LEU A 327 4.18 2.93 -18.65
N ARG A 328 5.04 1.91 -18.66
CA ARG A 328 4.70 0.58 -19.19
C ARG A 328 3.48 -0.02 -18.49
N GLU A 329 3.48 -0.02 -17.16
CA GLU A 329 2.37 -0.54 -16.36
C GLU A 329 1.08 0.29 -16.54
N SER A 330 1.20 1.61 -16.74
CA SER A 330 0.03 2.46 -17.02
C SER A 330 -0.56 2.23 -18.40
N ALA A 331 0.26 1.82 -19.37
CA ALA A 331 -0.13 1.57 -20.76
C ALA A 331 -0.88 2.76 -21.40
N ASP A 332 -0.61 3.98 -20.96
CA ASP A 332 -1.31 5.18 -21.44
C ASP A 332 -0.73 5.65 -22.79
N PRO A 333 -1.52 5.61 -23.89
CA PRO A 333 -1.02 5.98 -25.20
C PRO A 333 -0.47 7.41 -25.31
N VAL A 334 -0.94 8.34 -24.47
CA VAL A 334 -0.48 9.74 -24.53
C VAL A 334 0.98 9.92 -24.12
N ALA A 335 1.60 8.91 -23.50
CA ALA A 335 3.04 8.90 -23.21
C ALA A 335 3.92 8.58 -24.45
N VAL A 336 3.35 7.96 -25.49
CA VAL A 336 4.09 7.47 -26.66
C VAL A 336 5.02 8.54 -27.29
N PRO A 337 4.61 9.79 -27.57
CA PRO A 337 5.47 10.80 -28.17
C PRO A 337 6.73 11.07 -27.34
N PHE A 338 6.61 11.04 -26.03
CA PHE A 338 7.70 11.34 -25.09
C PHE A 338 8.61 10.12 -24.87
N LEU A 339 8.07 8.93 -24.85
CA LEU A 339 8.86 7.69 -24.87
C LEU A 339 9.73 7.61 -26.12
N LEU A 340 9.19 7.99 -27.29
CA LEU A 340 9.96 8.05 -28.53
C LEU A 340 11.11 9.05 -28.48
N GLU A 341 10.96 10.19 -27.80
CA GLU A 341 12.03 11.17 -27.60
C GLU A 341 13.20 10.64 -26.76
N HIS A 342 12.96 9.63 -25.93
CA HIS A 342 13.96 9.04 -25.04
C HIS A 342 14.51 7.68 -25.52
N LEU A 343 14.26 7.29 -26.77
CA LEU A 343 14.75 6.04 -27.37
C LEU A 343 16.29 5.92 -27.37
N ASP A 344 16.98 7.03 -27.40
CA ASP A 344 18.44 7.09 -27.42
C ASP A 344 19.04 7.29 -26.01
N ASP A 345 18.32 6.90 -24.95
CA ASP A 345 18.84 6.96 -23.60
C ASP A 345 20.19 6.25 -23.50
N PRO A 346 21.22 6.87 -22.90
CA PRO A 346 22.54 6.25 -22.79
C PRO A 346 22.57 5.00 -21.90
N ASP A 347 21.59 4.86 -21.00
CA ASP A 347 21.47 3.72 -20.12
C ASP A 347 20.64 2.60 -20.76
N THR A 348 21.15 1.38 -20.76
CA THR A 348 20.53 0.24 -21.43
C THR A 348 19.24 -0.22 -20.75
N ASP A 349 19.16 -0.17 -19.42
CA ASP A 349 17.96 -0.54 -18.68
C ASP A 349 16.86 0.51 -18.89
N ALA A 350 17.20 1.79 -18.87
CA ALA A 350 16.24 2.84 -19.21
C ALA A 350 15.69 2.66 -20.63
N ARG A 351 16.56 2.42 -21.63
CA ARG A 351 16.11 2.11 -23.01
C ARG A 351 15.20 0.88 -23.07
N TYR A 352 15.54 -0.18 -22.33
CA TYR A 352 14.70 -1.38 -22.25
C TYR A 352 13.28 -1.06 -21.78
N TYR A 353 13.15 -0.33 -20.67
CA TYR A 353 11.84 0.03 -20.14
C TYR A 353 11.10 1.01 -21.05
N ILE A 354 11.78 1.94 -21.69
CA ILE A 354 11.20 2.86 -22.69
C ILE A 354 10.62 2.07 -23.86
N VAL A 355 11.39 1.16 -24.45
CA VAL A 355 10.95 0.32 -25.57
C VAL A 355 9.76 -0.56 -25.16
N THR A 356 9.83 -1.18 -23.98
CA THR A 356 8.75 -2.04 -23.51
C THR A 356 7.49 -1.25 -23.16
N ALA A 357 7.62 0.00 -22.69
CA ALA A 357 6.50 0.90 -22.50
C ALA A 357 5.80 1.28 -23.82
N LEU A 358 6.57 1.47 -24.90
CA LEU A 358 6.02 1.71 -26.23
C LEU A 358 5.19 0.51 -26.73
N TYR A 359 5.67 -0.72 -26.54
CA TYR A 359 4.89 -1.93 -26.91
C TYR A 359 3.56 -1.99 -26.18
N THR A 360 3.54 -1.73 -24.86
CA THR A 360 2.32 -1.75 -24.07
C THR A 360 1.38 -0.60 -24.42
N ALA A 361 1.89 0.62 -24.52
CA ALA A 361 1.08 1.81 -24.83
C ALA A 361 0.47 1.80 -26.23
N THR A 362 1.10 1.10 -27.19
CA THR A 362 0.57 0.96 -28.56
C THR A 362 -0.20 -0.34 -28.78
N ASN A 363 -0.26 -1.22 -27.78
CA ASN A 363 -0.83 -2.57 -27.88
C ASN A 363 -0.22 -3.38 -29.04
N THR A 364 1.09 -3.25 -29.25
CA THR A 364 1.81 -3.97 -30.29
C THR A 364 2.23 -5.33 -29.74
N PRO A 365 1.93 -6.45 -30.40
CA PRO A 365 2.46 -7.76 -30.03
C PRO A 365 3.97 -7.82 -30.32
N GLU A 366 4.67 -8.78 -29.73
CA GLU A 366 6.12 -8.99 -29.88
C GLU A 366 7.01 -8.08 -29.02
N TYR A 367 6.99 -8.35 -27.79
CA TYR A 367 7.72 -7.72 -26.72
C TYR A 367 9.12 -8.36 -26.56
N PRO A 368 10.23 -7.63 -26.59
CA PRO A 368 11.53 -8.20 -26.33
C PRO A 368 11.67 -8.64 -24.89
N GLY A 369 12.10 -9.87 -24.65
CA GLY A 369 12.60 -10.24 -23.32
C GLY A 369 13.86 -9.44 -22.97
N THR A 370 14.14 -9.25 -21.68
CA THR A 370 15.29 -8.48 -21.19
C THR A 370 16.61 -8.96 -21.82
N VAL A 371 16.85 -10.26 -21.88
CA VAL A 371 18.07 -10.85 -22.47
C VAL A 371 18.20 -10.48 -23.94
N LEU A 372 17.13 -10.64 -24.73
CA LEU A 372 17.14 -10.33 -26.17
C LEU A 372 17.37 -8.83 -26.43
N PHE A 373 16.90 -7.96 -25.55
CA PHE A 373 17.14 -6.53 -25.66
C PHE A 373 18.59 -6.16 -25.32
N HIS A 374 19.19 -6.76 -24.30
CA HIS A 374 20.58 -6.53 -23.95
C HIS A 374 21.56 -7.03 -25.03
N ASP A 375 21.17 -8.08 -25.76
CA ASP A 375 21.97 -8.64 -26.86
C ASP A 375 21.91 -7.75 -28.13
N ASP A 376 20.77 -7.18 -28.46
CA ASP A 376 20.54 -6.38 -29.68
C ASP A 376 19.48 -5.29 -29.48
N GLY A 377 19.68 -4.39 -28.54
CA GLY A 377 18.74 -3.30 -28.22
C GLY A 377 18.54 -2.33 -29.35
N ASP A 378 19.58 -2.08 -30.15
CA ASP A 378 19.54 -1.10 -31.24
C ASP A 378 18.56 -1.49 -32.36
N LYS A 379 18.33 -2.79 -32.54
CA LYS A 379 17.29 -3.29 -33.45
C LYS A 379 15.92 -2.77 -33.06
N TYR A 380 15.56 -2.87 -31.79
CA TYR A 380 14.26 -2.44 -31.28
C TYR A 380 14.11 -0.92 -31.33
N VAL A 381 15.16 -0.19 -30.98
CA VAL A 381 15.20 1.28 -31.11
C VAL A 381 14.99 1.68 -32.55
N THR A 382 15.69 1.05 -33.51
CA THR A 382 15.53 1.32 -34.94
C THR A 382 14.12 1.04 -35.43
N CYS A 383 13.51 -0.05 -35.00
CA CYS A 383 12.12 -0.38 -35.31
C CYS A 383 11.16 0.71 -34.83
N TRP A 384 11.33 1.23 -33.61
CA TRP A 384 10.46 2.28 -33.08
C TRP A 384 10.68 3.63 -33.73
N LYS A 385 11.90 3.99 -34.12
CA LYS A 385 12.19 5.20 -34.93
C LYS A 385 11.50 5.13 -36.29
N LYS A 386 11.55 3.97 -36.95
CA LYS A 386 10.83 3.75 -38.19
C LYS A 386 9.32 3.85 -37.98
N TRP A 387 8.79 3.17 -36.96
CA TRP A 387 7.36 3.24 -36.61
C TRP A 387 6.89 4.69 -36.37
N ALA A 388 7.68 5.49 -35.66
CA ALA A 388 7.37 6.90 -35.41
C ALA A 388 7.24 7.71 -36.71
N THR A 389 8.14 7.47 -37.67
CA THR A 389 8.10 8.12 -39.00
C THR A 389 6.87 7.70 -39.81
N GLU A 390 6.53 6.41 -39.77
CA GLU A 390 5.37 5.86 -40.48
C GLU A 390 4.03 6.27 -39.87
N HIS A 391 4.03 6.68 -38.57
CA HIS A 391 2.82 7.01 -37.83
C HIS A 391 2.85 8.45 -37.26
N GLN A 392 3.51 9.37 -37.96
CA GLN A 392 3.73 10.75 -37.50
C GLN A 392 2.42 11.44 -37.10
N GLU A 393 1.36 11.30 -37.89
CA GLU A 393 0.05 11.91 -37.58
C GLU A 393 -0.52 11.41 -36.23
N LYS A 394 -0.35 10.11 -35.94
CA LYS A 394 -0.77 9.53 -34.66
C LYS A 394 0.08 10.06 -33.50
N VAL A 395 1.38 10.20 -33.69
CA VAL A 395 2.31 10.77 -32.68
C VAL A 395 1.91 12.20 -32.38
N ASP A 396 1.65 13.02 -33.41
CA ASP A 396 1.25 14.43 -33.24
C ASP A 396 -0.11 14.55 -32.55
N PHE A 397 -1.07 13.69 -32.90
CA PHE A 397 -2.37 13.64 -32.22
C PHE A 397 -2.23 13.31 -30.74
N LEU A 398 -1.44 12.29 -30.36
CA LEU A 398 -1.20 11.91 -28.97
C LEU A 398 -0.48 13.00 -28.19
N ARG A 399 0.49 13.68 -28.85
CA ARG A 399 1.18 14.84 -28.26
C ARG A 399 0.19 15.99 -27.98
N ALA A 400 -0.70 16.28 -28.92
CA ALA A 400 -1.73 17.30 -28.72
C ALA A 400 -2.67 16.93 -27.57
N GLN A 401 -3.07 15.67 -27.45
CA GLN A 401 -3.85 15.18 -26.31
C GLN A 401 -3.12 15.35 -24.96
N PHE A 402 -1.83 15.02 -24.91
CA PHE A 402 -1.02 15.22 -23.70
C PHE A 402 -0.94 16.68 -23.28
N LEU A 403 -0.79 17.59 -24.25
CA LEU A 403 -0.66 19.03 -23.99
C LEU A 403 -2.01 19.71 -23.72
N ALA A 404 -3.12 19.08 -24.07
CA ALA A 404 -4.43 19.63 -23.83
C ALA A 404 -4.68 19.84 -22.32
N PRO A 405 -5.41 20.89 -21.92
CA PRO A 405 -5.76 21.07 -20.51
C PRO A 405 -6.45 19.81 -19.97
N LEU A 406 -6.03 19.40 -18.77
CA LEU A 406 -6.73 18.31 -18.09
C LEU A 406 -8.17 18.75 -17.79
N PRO A 407 -9.16 17.85 -17.94
CA PRO A 407 -10.53 18.18 -17.59
C PRO A 407 -10.54 18.63 -16.13
N THR A 408 -11.04 19.85 -15.92
CA THR A 408 -11.26 20.35 -14.55
C THR A 408 -12.14 19.35 -13.84
N LYS A 409 -11.65 18.76 -12.74
CA LYS A 409 -12.48 17.92 -11.88
C LYS A 409 -13.70 18.77 -11.51
N ALA A 410 -14.88 18.43 -12.04
CA ALA A 410 -16.11 19.04 -11.59
C ALA A 410 -16.15 18.88 -10.07
N ALA A 411 -16.27 20.00 -9.37
CA ALA A 411 -16.47 20.00 -7.93
C ALA A 411 -17.79 19.26 -7.66
N HIS A 412 -17.71 18.01 -7.23
CA HIS A 412 -18.85 17.21 -6.79
C HIS A 412 -18.97 17.24 -5.28
#